data_e537d2e4e8ed40c3887903e57a4a5216
#
_entry.id   e537d2e4e8ed40c3887903e57a4a5216
#
_cell.length_a   1.000
_cell.length_b   1.000
_cell.length_c   1.000
_cell.angle_alpha   90.00
_cell.angle_beta   90.00
_cell.angle_gamma   90.00
#
_symmetry.space_group_name_H-M   'P 1'
#
loop_
_entity.id
_entity.type
_entity.pdbx_description
1 polymer ?
#
loop_
_entity_poly.entity_id
_entity_poly.type
_entity_poly.pdbx_seq_one_letter_code
_entity_poly.pdbx_strand_id
1 'polypeptide(L)'
;MRNLILLLLICPLLAAEDWPQFLGTRRDGTYQGKALLKWPEVGPKKLWKMDIGAGFAGPVISKGKLILFHRISNQETLECIEADTGKPIWKASYIADYVDDFRFDNGPRAVPTISGNRVFTHGANGMIHAWDLKTGRALWKVNGKTKYKASKGFFGFACSPLVVKQTLLLN
;
A
#
# COMPACT_ATOMS: atom_id res chain seq x y z
N MET A 1 35.67 45.26 9.05
CA MET A 1 34.32 44.67 8.80
C MET A 1 34.46 43.17 8.87
N ARG A 2 33.94 42.54 9.93
CA ARG A 2 34.02 41.10 10.13
C ARG A 2 32.80 40.45 9.49
N ASN A 3 33.00 39.69 8.41
CA ASN A 3 31.94 38.91 7.78
C ASN A 3 31.59 37.73 8.69
N LEU A 4 30.39 37.74 9.27
CA LEU A 4 29.82 36.66 10.03
C LEU A 4 29.24 35.68 9.02
N ILE A 5 29.92 34.54 8.78
CA ILE A 5 29.39 33.43 7.98
C ILE A 5 28.45 32.66 8.89
N LEU A 6 27.14 32.81 8.64
CA LEU A 6 26.08 32.00 9.31
C LEU A 6 26.06 30.61 8.66
N LEU A 7 26.68 29.63 9.35
CA LEU A 7 26.60 28.24 8.95
C LEU A 7 25.20 27.72 9.30
N LEU A 8 24.31 27.63 8.33
CA LEU A 8 23.03 26.94 8.45
C LEU A 8 23.31 25.43 8.54
N LEU A 9 23.26 24.88 9.74
CA LEU A 9 23.22 23.44 9.98
C LEU A 9 21.87 22.90 9.44
N ILE A 10 21.90 22.40 8.21
CA ILE A 10 20.79 21.60 7.67
C ILE A 10 20.84 20.27 8.39
N CYS A 11 20.09 20.14 9.48
CA CYS A 11 19.84 18.87 10.12
C CYS A 11 19.04 18.01 9.11
N PRO A 12 19.57 16.87 8.60
CA PRO A 12 18.77 16.00 7.78
C PRO A 12 17.61 15.49 8.64
N LEU A 13 16.39 15.88 8.31
CA LEU A 13 15.20 15.18 8.81
C LEU A 13 15.37 13.72 8.38
N LEU A 14 15.69 12.85 9.34
CA LEU A 14 15.66 11.40 9.14
C LEU A 14 14.21 11.02 8.83
N ALA A 15 13.85 11.07 7.56
CA ALA A 15 12.57 10.55 7.10
C ALA A 15 12.55 9.05 7.43
N ALA A 16 11.43 8.58 7.99
CA ALA A 16 11.22 7.16 8.17
C ALA A 16 11.36 6.45 6.82
N GLU A 17 11.95 5.24 6.84
CA GLU A 17 12.08 4.45 5.62
C GLU A 17 10.70 4.09 5.07
N ASP A 18 10.54 4.22 3.76
CA ASP A 18 9.35 3.77 3.05
C ASP A 18 9.15 2.25 3.17
N TRP A 19 7.89 1.80 3.20
CA TRP A 19 7.51 0.39 3.10
C TRP A 19 6.56 0.22 1.91
N PRO A 20 7.07 0.34 0.66
CA PRO A 20 6.25 0.57 -0.52
C PRO A 20 5.60 -0.68 -1.11
N GLN A 21 5.89 -1.86 -0.60
CA GLN A 21 5.44 -3.14 -1.14
C GLN A 21 5.47 -4.25 -0.08
N PHE A 22 4.95 -5.42 -0.43
CA PHE A 22 5.01 -6.62 0.39
C PHE A 22 6.46 -6.94 0.78
N LEU A 23 6.71 -7.14 2.08
CA LEU A 23 8.03 -7.37 2.68
C LEU A 23 9.02 -6.20 2.56
N GLY A 24 8.51 -4.97 2.33
CA GLY A 24 9.31 -3.75 2.36
C GLY A 24 10.15 -3.49 1.10
N THR A 25 11.02 -2.51 1.18
CA THR A 25 11.81 -2.00 0.05
C THR A 25 12.64 -3.09 -0.63
N ARG A 26 13.20 -4.01 0.15
CA ARG A 26 14.08 -5.11 -0.33
C ARG A 26 13.36 -6.44 -0.47
N ARG A 27 12.09 -6.52 -0.09
CA ARG A 27 11.27 -7.75 -0.07
C ARG A 27 11.85 -8.88 0.78
N ASP A 28 12.56 -8.53 1.83
CA ASP A 28 13.18 -9.46 2.80
C ASP A 28 12.59 -9.35 4.21
N GLY A 29 11.58 -8.47 4.39
CA GLY A 29 10.94 -8.24 5.67
C GLY A 29 11.79 -7.43 6.65
N THR A 30 12.91 -6.85 6.22
CA THR A 30 13.80 -6.09 7.09
C THR A 30 13.61 -4.59 6.93
N TYR A 31 13.72 -3.86 8.04
CA TYR A 31 13.66 -2.42 8.13
C TYR A 31 15.05 -1.86 8.39
N GLN A 32 15.49 -0.86 7.60
CA GLN A 32 16.82 -0.25 7.72
C GLN A 32 16.84 1.03 8.54
N GLY A 33 15.68 1.53 8.95
CA GLY A 33 15.57 2.71 9.78
C GLY A 33 16.05 2.47 11.21
N LYS A 34 16.04 3.53 12.03
CA LYS A 34 16.39 3.44 13.45
C LYS A 34 15.37 2.57 14.18
N ALA A 35 15.79 1.42 14.67
CA ALA A 35 14.95 0.53 15.45
C ALA A 35 14.60 1.16 16.81
N LEU A 36 13.39 0.94 17.28
CA LEU A 36 13.02 1.20 18.67
C LEU A 36 13.59 0.07 19.53
N LEU A 37 14.63 0.38 20.31
CA LEU A 37 15.28 -0.61 21.16
C LEU A 37 14.44 -0.99 22.38
N LYS A 38 13.61 -0.09 22.86
CA LYS A 38 12.72 -0.32 24.01
C LYS A 38 11.45 0.51 23.83
N TRP A 39 10.32 -0.12 24.04
CA TRP A 39 9.03 0.55 24.09
C TRP A 39 8.76 1.02 25.53
N PRO A 40 8.06 2.15 25.73
CA PRO A 40 7.55 2.53 27.04
C PRO A 40 6.69 1.42 27.65
N GLU A 41 6.64 1.31 28.98
CA GLU A 41 5.80 0.30 29.65
C GLU A 41 4.32 0.37 29.25
N VAL A 42 3.84 1.57 28.99
CA VAL A 42 2.47 1.84 28.52
C VAL A 42 2.28 1.55 27.01
N GLY A 43 3.31 1.04 26.32
CA GLY A 43 3.29 0.80 24.87
C GLY A 43 3.55 2.05 24.03
N PRO A 44 3.49 1.94 22.70
CA PRO A 44 3.70 3.06 21.80
C PRO A 44 2.54 4.06 21.86
N LYS A 45 2.84 5.34 21.66
CA LYS A 45 1.81 6.37 21.53
C LYS A 45 0.96 6.11 20.29
N LYS A 46 -0.36 5.98 20.48
CA LYS A 46 -1.32 5.94 19.37
C LYS A 46 -1.43 7.34 18.75
N LEU A 47 -1.13 7.48 17.46
CA LEU A 47 -1.26 8.75 16.75
C LEU A 47 -2.70 8.94 16.25
N TRP A 48 -3.25 7.91 15.61
CA TRP A 48 -4.62 7.91 15.10
C TRP A 48 -5.17 6.48 14.98
N LYS A 49 -6.44 6.36 14.68
CA LYS A 49 -7.17 5.11 14.42
C LYS A 49 -8.19 5.35 13.33
N MET A 50 -8.41 4.36 12.48
CA MET A 50 -9.52 4.33 11.53
C MET A 50 -10.15 2.94 11.49
N ASP A 51 -11.42 2.88 11.15
CA ASP A 51 -12.10 1.62 10.85
C ASP A 51 -11.85 1.27 9.39
N ILE A 52 -11.61 -0.02 9.13
CA ILE A 52 -11.31 -0.53 7.80
C ILE A 52 -12.34 -1.57 7.38
N GLY A 53 -12.48 -1.78 6.08
CA GLY A 53 -13.30 -2.85 5.52
C GLY A 53 -12.59 -4.21 5.55
N ALA A 54 -13.21 -5.19 4.93
CA ALA A 54 -12.72 -6.56 4.84
C ALA A 54 -11.45 -6.67 3.98
N GLY A 55 -10.59 -7.69 4.27
CA GLY A 55 -9.39 -7.99 3.50
C GLY A 55 -8.20 -8.38 4.36
N PHE A 56 -7.21 -8.97 3.71
CA PHE A 56 -5.93 -9.37 4.31
C PHE A 56 -4.74 -8.57 3.77
N ALA A 57 -5.00 -7.62 2.86
CA ALA A 57 -3.94 -6.78 2.30
C ALA A 57 -3.39 -5.83 3.35
N GLY A 58 -2.10 -5.95 3.68
CA GLY A 58 -1.41 -4.99 4.53
C GLY A 58 -1.28 -3.62 3.85
N PRO A 59 -1.22 -2.51 4.62
CA PRO A 59 -0.96 -1.20 4.07
C PRO A 59 0.49 -1.06 3.60
N VAL A 60 0.71 -0.11 2.68
CA VAL A 60 2.06 0.28 2.23
C VAL A 60 2.24 1.78 2.39
N ILE A 61 3.48 2.22 2.61
CA ILE A 61 3.81 3.61 2.87
C ILE A 61 4.93 4.06 1.95
N SER A 62 4.76 5.21 1.34
CA SER A 62 5.85 5.92 0.64
C SER A 62 5.63 7.43 0.69
N LYS A 63 6.72 8.15 1.00
CA LYS A 63 6.74 9.62 1.05
C LYS A 63 5.60 10.22 1.89
N GLY A 64 5.39 9.65 3.07
CA GLY A 64 4.35 10.08 4.01
C GLY A 64 2.91 9.75 3.60
N LYS A 65 2.71 9.00 2.52
CA LYS A 65 1.39 8.51 2.08
C LYS A 65 1.24 7.04 2.43
N LEU A 66 0.18 6.72 3.18
CA LEU A 66 -0.25 5.36 3.45
C LEU A 66 -1.32 4.97 2.42
N ILE A 67 -1.14 3.84 1.77
CA ILE A 67 -2.12 3.25 0.87
C ILE A 67 -2.70 2.02 1.55
N LEU A 68 -4.02 2.03 1.70
CA LEU A 68 -4.81 0.91 2.21
C LEU A 68 -5.69 0.35 1.09
N PHE A 69 -5.68 -0.97 0.94
CA PHE A 69 -6.53 -1.67 -0.03
C PHE A 69 -7.41 -2.67 0.71
N HIS A 70 -8.71 -2.43 0.72
CA HIS A 70 -9.70 -3.19 1.47
C HIS A 70 -11.03 -3.27 0.72
N ARG A 71 -12.01 -4.00 1.25
CA ARG A 71 -13.35 -4.08 0.66
C ARG A 71 -14.38 -3.46 1.57
N ILE A 72 -15.16 -2.54 1.01
CA ILE A 72 -16.33 -1.94 1.66
C ILE A 72 -17.55 -2.38 0.88
N SER A 73 -18.45 -3.10 1.52
CA SER A 73 -19.62 -3.68 0.86
C SER A 73 -19.23 -4.55 -0.35
N ASN A 74 -19.64 -4.19 -1.55
CA ASN A 74 -19.33 -4.88 -2.81
C ASN A 74 -18.23 -4.20 -3.62
N GLN A 75 -17.43 -3.32 -3.02
CA GLN A 75 -16.37 -2.58 -3.71
C GLN A 75 -15.02 -2.84 -3.09
N GLU A 76 -14.03 -3.25 -3.88
CA GLU A 76 -12.64 -3.13 -3.51
C GLU A 76 -12.23 -1.66 -3.60
N THR A 77 -11.69 -1.16 -2.52
CA THR A 77 -11.46 0.26 -2.26
C THR A 77 -10.00 0.50 -1.93
N LEU A 78 -9.43 1.48 -2.60
CA LEU A 78 -8.08 1.98 -2.36
C LEU A 78 -8.18 3.36 -1.72
N GLU A 79 -7.57 3.53 -0.56
CA GLU A 79 -7.52 4.81 0.16
C GLU A 79 -6.08 5.27 0.29
N CYS A 80 -5.84 6.55 0.03
CA CYS A 80 -4.59 7.23 0.31
C CYS A 80 -4.80 8.17 1.49
N ILE A 81 -3.94 8.06 2.48
CA ILE A 81 -4.06 8.72 3.78
C ILE A 81 -2.71 9.33 4.13
N GLU A 82 -2.70 10.50 4.78
CA GLU A 82 -1.49 11.02 5.41
C GLU A 82 -1.05 10.07 6.53
N ALA A 83 0.15 9.50 6.42
CA ALA A 83 0.61 8.46 7.35
C ALA A 83 0.69 8.94 8.80
N ASP A 84 1.08 10.20 9.04
CA ASP A 84 1.29 10.74 10.37
C ASP A 84 -0.02 11.17 11.07
N THR A 85 -1.02 11.57 10.30
CA THR A 85 -2.24 12.20 10.84
C THR A 85 -3.50 11.37 10.65
N GLY A 86 -3.47 10.38 9.75
CA GLY A 86 -4.66 9.62 9.36
C GLY A 86 -5.65 10.40 8.49
N LYS A 87 -5.31 11.61 8.03
CA LYS A 87 -6.20 12.41 7.19
C LYS A 87 -6.34 11.79 5.79
N PRO A 88 -7.57 11.63 5.27
CA PRO A 88 -7.78 11.13 3.93
C PRO A 88 -7.30 12.13 2.88
N ILE A 89 -6.61 11.63 1.84
CA ILE A 89 -6.15 12.40 0.68
C ILE A 89 -7.07 12.13 -0.50
N TRP A 90 -7.27 10.87 -0.83
CA TRP A 90 -8.20 10.44 -1.87
C TRP A 90 -8.68 9.00 -1.63
N LYS A 91 -9.78 8.66 -2.29
CA LYS A 91 -10.40 7.34 -2.27
C LYS A 91 -10.82 6.96 -3.69
N ALA A 92 -10.54 5.73 -4.09
CA ALA A 92 -10.97 5.16 -5.36
C ALA A 92 -11.51 3.75 -5.12
N SER A 93 -12.49 3.33 -5.91
CA SER A 93 -13.09 2.01 -5.75
C SER A 93 -13.58 1.44 -7.08
N TYR A 94 -13.83 0.14 -7.10
CA TYR A 94 -14.49 -0.56 -8.20
C TYR A 94 -15.31 -1.74 -7.66
N ILE A 95 -16.32 -2.14 -8.40
CA ILE A 95 -17.17 -3.27 -8.03
C ILE A 95 -16.33 -4.56 -8.06
N ALA A 96 -16.42 -5.35 -7.00
CA ALA A 96 -15.77 -6.64 -6.87
C ALA A 96 -16.80 -7.70 -6.52
N ASP A 97 -16.83 -8.74 -7.33
CA ASP A 97 -17.77 -9.87 -7.25
C ASP A 97 -17.18 -11.12 -6.57
N TYR A 98 -15.95 -11.00 -6.04
CA TYR A 98 -15.30 -12.10 -5.36
C TYR A 98 -16.08 -12.54 -4.13
N VAL A 99 -16.30 -13.84 -4.03
CA VAL A 99 -16.83 -14.51 -2.85
C VAL A 99 -15.82 -15.59 -2.45
N ASP A 100 -15.41 -15.56 -1.19
CA ASP A 100 -14.51 -16.56 -0.64
C ASP A 100 -15.23 -17.90 -0.47
N ASP A 101 -14.65 -18.95 -1.02
CA ASP A 101 -15.26 -20.30 -1.02
C ASP A 101 -15.44 -20.82 0.43
N PHE A 102 -14.61 -20.34 1.36
CA PHE A 102 -14.64 -20.74 2.77
C PHE A 102 -15.36 -19.72 3.67
N ARG A 103 -15.84 -18.60 3.10
CA ARG A 103 -16.53 -17.53 3.80
C ARG A 103 -15.72 -16.86 4.92
N PHE A 104 -14.38 -16.87 4.83
CA PHE A 104 -13.54 -16.17 5.79
C PHE A 104 -13.57 -14.66 5.56
N ASP A 105 -13.35 -14.22 4.33
CA ASP A 105 -13.30 -12.81 3.98
C ASP A 105 -13.36 -12.61 2.45
N ASN A 106 -14.08 -11.61 2.00
CA ASN A 106 -14.28 -11.30 0.58
C ASN A 106 -13.40 -10.17 0.06
N GLY A 107 -12.55 -9.59 0.90
CA GLY A 107 -11.70 -8.47 0.52
C GLY A 107 -10.38 -8.90 -0.14
N PRO A 108 -9.55 -7.94 -0.54
CA PRO A 108 -8.29 -8.21 -1.22
C PRO A 108 -7.27 -8.88 -0.30
N ARG A 109 -6.43 -9.75 -0.90
CA ARG A 109 -5.35 -10.49 -0.23
C ARG A 109 -3.99 -9.90 -0.58
N ALA A 110 -3.86 -9.42 -1.81
CA ALA A 110 -2.59 -8.91 -2.32
C ALA A 110 -2.29 -7.52 -1.76
N VAL A 111 -1.11 -7.37 -1.16
CA VAL A 111 -0.61 -6.08 -0.69
C VAL A 111 -0.35 -5.17 -1.90
N PRO A 112 -0.79 -3.91 -1.91
CA PRO A 112 -0.48 -2.97 -2.97
C PRO A 112 1.02 -2.77 -3.13
N THR A 113 1.43 -2.28 -4.30
CA THR A 113 2.83 -1.89 -4.55
C THR A 113 2.88 -0.47 -5.06
N ILE A 114 3.66 0.39 -4.38
CA ILE A 114 3.97 1.74 -4.82
C ILE A 114 5.29 1.70 -5.61
N SER A 115 5.28 2.22 -6.83
CA SER A 115 6.50 2.39 -7.64
C SER A 115 6.45 3.71 -8.38
N GLY A 116 7.37 4.61 -8.06
CA GLY A 116 7.37 5.99 -8.55
C GLY A 116 6.08 6.72 -8.16
N ASN A 117 5.35 7.21 -9.15
CA ASN A 117 4.07 7.92 -8.96
C ASN A 117 2.85 6.99 -9.19
N ARG A 118 3.00 5.69 -9.10
CA ARG A 118 1.95 4.73 -9.36
C ARG A 118 1.74 3.79 -8.18
N VAL A 119 0.49 3.38 -8.01
CA VAL A 119 0.10 2.28 -7.12
C VAL A 119 -0.43 1.15 -7.98
N PHE A 120 0.00 -0.06 -7.71
CA PHE A 120 -0.50 -1.27 -8.37
C PHE A 120 -1.26 -2.11 -7.37
N THR A 121 -2.44 -2.57 -7.77
CA THR A 121 -3.30 -3.44 -6.96
C THR A 121 -3.67 -4.69 -7.74
N HIS A 122 -3.85 -5.79 -7.02
CA HIS A 122 -4.38 -7.04 -7.56
C HIS A 122 -5.54 -7.48 -6.67
N GLY A 123 -6.75 -7.32 -7.17
CA GLY A 123 -7.97 -7.65 -6.44
C GLY A 123 -8.21 -9.15 -6.33
N ALA A 124 -8.98 -9.55 -5.33
CA ALA A 124 -9.27 -10.96 -5.06
C ALA A 124 -9.99 -11.68 -6.22
N ASN A 125 -10.68 -10.94 -7.07
CA ASN A 125 -11.34 -11.44 -8.29
C ASN A 125 -10.44 -11.44 -9.55
N GLY A 126 -9.15 -11.07 -9.42
CA GLY A 126 -8.18 -11.04 -10.53
C GLY A 126 -8.14 -9.74 -11.31
N MET A 127 -8.78 -8.66 -10.81
CA MET A 127 -8.64 -7.32 -11.39
C MET A 127 -7.31 -6.71 -11.02
N ILE A 128 -6.56 -6.29 -12.02
CA ILE A 128 -5.27 -5.61 -11.88
C ILE A 128 -5.45 -4.16 -12.27
N HIS A 129 -5.01 -3.24 -11.41
CA HIS A 129 -5.07 -1.81 -11.71
C HIS A 129 -3.71 -1.15 -11.51
N ALA A 130 -3.47 -0.11 -12.29
CA ALA A 130 -2.50 0.93 -11.95
C ALA A 130 -3.24 2.23 -11.68
N TRP A 131 -2.88 2.89 -10.59
CA TRP A 131 -3.46 4.14 -10.13
C TRP A 131 -2.39 5.23 -10.07
N ASP A 132 -2.78 6.45 -10.29
CA ASP A 132 -1.93 7.62 -10.03
C ASP A 132 -1.86 7.85 -8.51
N LEU A 133 -0.66 7.82 -7.93
CA LEU A 133 -0.44 7.96 -6.49
C LEU A 133 -0.90 9.31 -5.93
N LYS A 134 -0.87 10.37 -6.74
CA LYS A 134 -1.24 11.71 -6.29
C LYS A 134 -2.75 11.91 -6.24
N THR A 135 -3.49 11.34 -7.19
CA THR A 135 -4.89 11.66 -7.43
C THR A 135 -5.85 10.47 -7.20
N GLY A 136 -5.37 9.24 -7.14
CA GLY A 136 -6.20 8.04 -7.09
C GLY A 136 -6.89 7.70 -8.41
N ARG A 137 -6.60 8.43 -9.50
CA ARG A 137 -7.19 8.15 -10.82
C ARG A 137 -6.64 6.83 -11.37
N ALA A 138 -7.53 5.96 -11.85
CA ALA A 138 -7.12 4.76 -12.55
C ALA A 138 -6.42 5.13 -13.88
N LEU A 139 -5.19 4.67 -14.04
CA LEU A 139 -4.39 4.86 -15.26
C LEU A 139 -4.71 3.78 -16.29
N TRP A 140 -4.80 2.54 -15.82
CA TRP A 140 -5.26 1.39 -16.59
C TRP A 140 -5.77 0.28 -15.68
N LYS A 141 -6.55 -0.64 -16.26
CA LYS A 141 -7.04 -1.84 -15.59
C LYS A 141 -7.03 -3.04 -16.53
N VAL A 142 -6.83 -4.21 -15.98
CA VAL A 142 -6.83 -5.49 -16.71
C VAL A 142 -7.52 -6.54 -15.85
N ASN A 143 -8.41 -7.32 -16.45
CA ASN A 143 -8.93 -8.52 -15.83
C ASN A 143 -8.02 -9.70 -16.20
N GLY A 144 -7.26 -10.22 -15.21
CA GLY A 144 -6.31 -11.31 -15.40
C GLY A 144 -6.97 -12.60 -15.85
N LYS A 145 -8.17 -12.91 -15.36
CA LYS A 145 -8.93 -14.10 -15.76
C LYS A 145 -9.24 -14.10 -17.27
N THR A 146 -9.76 -12.98 -17.77
CA THR A 146 -10.19 -12.91 -19.17
C THR A 146 -9.02 -12.73 -20.12
N LYS A 147 -8.07 -11.86 -19.77
CA LYS A 147 -6.95 -11.54 -20.68
C LYS A 147 -5.88 -12.63 -20.73
N TYR A 148 -5.54 -13.22 -19.59
CA TYR A 148 -4.45 -14.18 -19.49
C TYR A 148 -4.91 -15.60 -19.15
N LYS A 149 -6.23 -15.83 -19.08
CA LYS A 149 -6.83 -17.11 -18.66
C LYS A 149 -6.32 -17.56 -17.28
N ALA A 150 -5.97 -16.59 -16.42
CA ALA A 150 -5.49 -16.87 -15.09
C ALA A 150 -6.60 -17.49 -14.24
N SER A 151 -6.28 -18.54 -13.51
CA SER A 151 -7.20 -19.18 -12.56
C SER A 151 -6.98 -18.63 -11.16
N LYS A 152 -8.05 -18.53 -10.37
CA LYS A 152 -7.91 -18.19 -8.95
C LYS A 152 -7.19 -19.30 -8.20
N GLY A 153 -6.35 -18.94 -7.25
CA GLY A 153 -5.86 -19.88 -6.24
C GLY A 153 -6.94 -20.24 -5.22
N PHE A 154 -6.55 -20.99 -4.20
CA PHE A 154 -7.43 -21.46 -3.14
C PHE A 154 -8.18 -20.29 -2.44
N PHE A 155 -7.51 -19.19 -2.17
CA PHE A 155 -8.06 -17.98 -1.55
C PHE A 155 -8.26 -16.82 -2.53
N GLY A 156 -8.58 -17.08 -3.78
CA GLY A 156 -8.65 -16.03 -4.80
C GLY A 156 -7.28 -15.64 -5.36
N PHE A 157 -7.18 -14.44 -5.91
CA PHE A 157 -5.91 -13.90 -6.38
C PHE A 157 -5.19 -13.18 -5.24
N ALA A 158 -4.07 -13.75 -4.77
CA ALA A 158 -3.37 -13.28 -3.57
C ALA A 158 -1.94 -12.78 -3.81
N CYS A 159 -1.42 -12.94 -5.04
CA CYS A 159 -0.07 -12.50 -5.35
C CYS A 159 0.04 -10.98 -5.32
N SER A 160 0.91 -10.45 -4.45
CA SER A 160 1.22 -9.02 -4.41
C SER A 160 2.05 -8.62 -5.63
N PRO A 161 1.71 -7.53 -6.32
CA PRO A 161 2.43 -7.08 -7.50
C PRO A 161 3.91 -6.80 -7.23
N LEU A 162 4.77 -7.18 -8.17
CA LEU A 162 6.19 -6.84 -8.15
C LEU A 162 6.52 -6.00 -9.39
N VAL A 163 7.11 -4.84 -9.18
CA VAL A 163 7.60 -3.99 -10.26
C VAL A 163 9.10 -4.18 -10.42
N VAL A 164 9.52 -4.58 -11.63
CA VAL A 164 10.92 -4.70 -12.01
C VAL A 164 11.14 -3.83 -13.23
N LYS A 165 11.88 -2.74 -13.09
CA LYS A 165 12.06 -1.71 -14.15
C LYS A 165 10.70 -1.18 -14.62
N GLN A 166 10.27 -1.51 -15.83
CA GLN A 166 8.99 -1.11 -16.43
C GLN A 166 7.97 -2.26 -16.53
N THR A 167 8.28 -3.40 -15.93
CA THR A 167 7.44 -4.60 -15.99
C THR A 167 6.77 -4.86 -14.66
N LEU A 168 5.45 -5.09 -14.69
CA LEU A 168 4.68 -5.57 -13.55
C LEU A 168 4.61 -7.10 -13.62
N LEU A 169 5.07 -7.77 -12.57
CA LEU A 169 5.04 -9.22 -12.44
C LEU A 169 3.95 -9.63 -11.44
N LEU A 170 3.17 -10.62 -11.81
CA LEU A 170 2.17 -11.30 -11.01
C LEU A 170 2.28 -12.81 -11.27
N ASN A 171 2.09 -13.60 -10.24
CA ASN A 171 2.04 -15.06 -10.32
C ASN A 171 0.61 -15.55 -10.17
#